data_607c7421493681fa20d68b6826a601be
#
_entry.id   607c7421493681fa20d68b6826a601be
#
_cell.length_a   1.000
_cell.length_b   1.000
_cell.length_c   1.000
_cell.angle_alpha   90.00
_cell.angle_beta   90.00
_cell.angle_gamma   90.00
#
_symmetry.space_group_name_H-M   'P 1'
#
loop_
_entity.id
_entity.type
_entity.pdbx_description
1 polymer ?
#
loop_
_entity_poly.entity_id
_entity_poly.type
_entity_poly.pdbx_seq_one_letter_code
_entity_poly.pdbx_strand_id
1 'polypeptide(L)'
;YQRCANRRQVETICVNFLRILESTKLSVNGHLYFVPRHNMEKVDIFEDFVAELSRLSCNQTHLMANSIYIIDDAKQRQKMTEEFYSAVKKEIAEYQERADYFIKSGCQSPSVMDRWVLKIQSLEGKKQHYEDVLRRELDGLDDDFATLKLLSQELSFRAQTIRAKKAA
;
A
#
# COMPACT_ATOMS: atom_id res chain seq x y z
N TYR A 1 4.99 21.46 -27.88
CA TYR A 1 5.45 21.18 -26.51
C TYR A 1 5.25 19.70 -26.21
N GLN A 2 6.31 18.89 -26.24
CA GLN A 2 6.27 17.53 -25.73
C GLN A 2 6.08 17.60 -24.21
N ARG A 3 4.95 17.12 -23.70
CA ARG A 3 4.70 17.00 -22.25
C ARG A 3 5.36 15.72 -21.76
N CYS A 4 6.53 15.83 -21.19
CA CYS A 4 7.21 14.70 -20.55
C CYS A 4 6.77 14.60 -19.08
N ALA A 5 6.57 13.36 -18.59
CA ALA A 5 6.40 13.13 -17.18
C ALA A 5 7.72 13.38 -16.44
N ASN A 6 7.65 14.05 -15.28
CA ASN A 6 8.81 14.24 -14.44
C ASN A 6 9.03 13.01 -13.52
N ARG A 7 10.22 12.92 -12.91
CA ARG A 7 10.61 11.83 -12.02
C ARG A 7 9.55 11.55 -10.93
N ARG A 8 9.03 12.59 -10.27
CA ARG A 8 8.06 12.46 -9.18
C ARG A 8 6.73 11.86 -9.66
N GLN A 9 6.30 12.20 -10.87
CA GLN A 9 5.09 11.63 -11.46
C GLN A 9 5.28 10.14 -11.74
N VAL A 10 6.41 9.76 -12.32
CA VAL A 10 6.76 8.35 -12.58
C VAL A 10 6.83 7.57 -11.26
N GLU A 11 7.55 8.07 -10.25
CA GLU A 11 7.62 7.45 -8.93
C GLU A 11 6.23 7.25 -8.32
N THR A 12 5.34 8.25 -8.44
CA THR A 12 3.96 8.15 -7.93
C THR A 12 3.18 7.04 -8.63
N ILE A 13 3.32 6.90 -9.94
CA ILE A 13 2.67 5.83 -10.72
C ILE A 13 3.19 4.48 -10.26
N CYS A 14 4.51 4.30 -10.16
CA CYS A 14 5.14 3.05 -9.71
C CYS A 14 4.68 2.67 -8.29
N VAL A 15 4.66 3.61 -7.34
CA VAL A 15 4.19 3.37 -5.97
C VAL A 15 2.72 2.96 -5.94
N ASN A 16 1.88 3.59 -6.75
CA ASN A 16 0.47 3.20 -6.85
C ASN A 16 0.30 1.81 -7.46
N PHE A 17 1.11 1.48 -8.46
CA PHE A 17 1.08 0.15 -9.07
C PHE A 17 1.52 -0.93 -8.07
N LEU A 18 2.61 -0.71 -7.33
CA LEU A 18 3.07 -1.61 -6.26
C LEU A 18 2.00 -1.82 -5.18
N ARG A 19 1.17 -0.81 -4.92
CA ARG A 19 0.03 -0.94 -4.00
C ARG A 19 -1.07 -1.84 -4.58
N ILE A 20 -1.38 -1.70 -5.88
CA ILE A 20 -2.35 -2.57 -6.58
C ILE A 20 -1.87 -4.03 -6.60
N LEU A 21 -0.55 -4.25 -6.67
CA LEU A 21 0.08 -5.56 -6.56
C LEU A 21 0.06 -6.14 -5.13
N GLU A 22 -0.48 -5.40 -4.16
CA GLU A 22 -0.43 -5.77 -2.73
C GLU A 22 0.99 -6.08 -2.25
N SER A 23 1.97 -5.44 -2.86
CA SER A 23 3.37 -5.71 -2.59
C SER A 23 3.78 -5.35 -1.17
N THR A 24 4.71 -6.11 -0.60
CA THR A 24 5.35 -5.80 0.68
C THR A 24 6.83 -5.56 0.43
N LYS A 25 7.29 -4.35 0.80
CA LYS A 25 8.71 -4.02 0.70
C LYS A 25 9.49 -4.82 1.73
N LEU A 26 10.53 -5.52 1.29
CA LEU A 26 11.40 -6.27 2.18
C LEU A 26 12.41 -5.36 2.89
N SER A 27 12.87 -5.78 4.08
CA SER A 27 13.79 -5.01 4.93
C SER A 27 15.23 -4.95 4.39
N VAL A 28 15.50 -5.66 3.31
CA VAL A 28 16.81 -5.62 2.64
C VAL A 28 17.05 -4.30 1.93
N ASN A 29 18.31 -3.91 1.79
CA ASN A 29 18.69 -2.72 1.04
C ASN A 29 18.25 -2.81 -0.42
N GLY A 30 17.68 -1.72 -0.93
CA GLY A 30 17.24 -1.63 -2.31
C GLY A 30 15.71 -1.57 -2.48
N HIS A 31 15.26 -1.88 -3.69
CA HIS A 31 13.85 -1.88 -4.08
C HIS A 31 13.36 -3.31 -4.32
N LEU A 32 13.43 -4.15 -3.28
CA LEU A 32 12.95 -5.53 -3.33
C LEU A 32 11.56 -5.60 -2.67
N TYR A 33 10.62 -6.21 -3.40
CA TYR A 33 9.24 -6.36 -2.97
C TYR A 33 8.80 -7.80 -3.11
N PHE A 34 8.10 -8.30 -2.10
CA PHE A 34 7.35 -9.54 -2.22
C PHE A 34 5.97 -9.23 -2.81
N VAL A 35 5.55 -10.01 -3.80
CA VAL A 35 4.23 -9.89 -4.44
C VAL A 35 3.53 -11.23 -4.37
N PRO A 36 2.27 -11.29 -3.88
CA PRO A 36 1.50 -12.52 -3.85
C PRO A 36 1.26 -13.09 -5.26
N ARG A 37 1.29 -14.43 -5.36
CA ARG A 37 1.19 -15.15 -6.65
C ARG A 37 -0.05 -14.78 -7.48
N HIS A 38 -1.18 -14.50 -6.83
CA HIS A 38 -2.41 -14.15 -7.55
C HIS A 38 -2.32 -12.82 -8.34
N ASN A 39 -1.29 -12.02 -8.11
CA ASN A 39 -1.04 -10.78 -8.84
C ASN A 39 0.03 -10.92 -9.95
N MET A 40 0.46 -12.13 -10.32
CA MET A 40 1.54 -12.35 -11.29
C MET A 40 1.28 -11.74 -12.66
N GLU A 41 0.07 -11.89 -13.21
CA GLU A 41 -0.30 -11.25 -14.48
C GLU A 41 -0.13 -9.73 -14.46
N LYS A 42 -0.39 -9.11 -13.31
CA LYS A 42 -0.18 -7.66 -13.12
C LYS A 42 1.31 -7.31 -12.97
N VAL A 43 2.14 -8.24 -12.49
CA VAL A 43 3.60 -8.04 -12.44
C VAL A 43 4.16 -7.94 -13.85
N ASP A 44 3.76 -8.82 -14.74
CA ASP A 44 4.18 -8.78 -16.15
C ASP A 44 3.82 -7.43 -16.80
N ILE A 45 2.60 -6.94 -16.57
CA ILE A 45 2.18 -5.60 -17.02
C ILE A 45 3.06 -4.50 -16.44
N PHE A 46 3.45 -4.62 -15.17
CA PHE A 46 4.33 -3.63 -14.52
C PHE A 46 5.74 -3.65 -15.10
N GLU A 47 6.30 -4.82 -15.38
CA GLU A 47 7.60 -4.97 -16.01
C GLU A 47 7.61 -4.37 -17.42
N ASP A 48 6.60 -4.67 -18.23
CA ASP A 48 6.42 -4.10 -19.56
C ASP A 48 6.27 -2.57 -19.51
N PHE A 49 5.51 -2.06 -18.55
CA PHE A 49 5.35 -0.62 -18.33
C PHE A 49 6.68 0.05 -17.99
N VAL A 50 7.50 -0.53 -17.11
CA VAL A 50 8.82 0.00 -16.73
C VAL A 50 9.79 -0.05 -17.91
N ALA A 51 9.79 -1.13 -18.70
CA ALA A 51 10.60 -1.27 -19.91
C ALA A 51 10.23 -0.19 -20.94
N GLU A 52 8.96 0.06 -21.16
CA GLU A 52 8.50 1.10 -22.08
C GLU A 52 8.84 2.51 -21.59
N LEU A 53 8.72 2.78 -20.28
CA LEU A 53 9.19 4.05 -19.70
C LEU A 53 10.69 4.25 -19.91
N SER A 54 11.50 3.18 -19.78
CA SER A 54 12.93 3.22 -20.03
C SER A 54 13.22 3.57 -21.49
N ARG A 55 12.50 2.94 -22.43
CA ARG A 55 12.62 3.19 -23.87
C ARG A 55 12.26 4.63 -24.26
N LEU A 56 11.24 5.20 -23.62
CA LEU A 56 10.74 6.56 -23.89
C LEU A 56 11.48 7.64 -23.09
N SER A 57 12.47 7.29 -22.30
CA SER A 57 13.20 8.23 -21.45
C SER A 57 13.98 9.27 -22.27
N CYS A 58 13.63 10.55 -22.13
CA CYS A 58 14.31 11.65 -22.80
C CYS A 58 15.78 11.83 -22.35
N ASN A 59 16.11 11.38 -21.14
CA ASN A 59 17.44 11.50 -20.54
C ASN A 59 18.26 10.21 -20.61
N GLN A 60 17.84 9.23 -21.42
CA GLN A 60 18.45 7.90 -21.50
C GLN A 60 18.59 7.20 -20.14
N THR A 61 17.69 7.49 -19.20
CA THR A 61 17.68 6.85 -17.89
C THR A 61 17.26 5.39 -18.08
N HIS A 62 18.13 4.47 -17.71
CA HIS A 62 17.82 3.04 -17.76
C HIS A 62 16.98 2.67 -16.53
N LEU A 63 15.71 2.32 -16.75
CA LEU A 63 14.81 1.80 -15.74
C LEU A 63 14.66 0.29 -15.95
N MET A 64 14.61 -0.45 -14.87
CA MET A 64 14.46 -1.91 -14.91
C MET A 64 13.60 -2.39 -13.76
N ALA A 65 12.69 -3.30 -14.04
CA ALA A 65 11.97 -4.10 -13.07
C ALA A 65 12.08 -5.56 -13.50
N ASN A 66 12.40 -6.44 -12.57
CA ASN A 66 12.49 -7.89 -12.84
C ASN A 66 11.87 -8.64 -11.67
N SER A 67 11.13 -9.70 -11.96
CA SER A 67 10.60 -10.63 -10.97
C SER A 67 11.45 -11.88 -10.83
N ILE A 68 11.45 -12.45 -9.64
CA ILE A 68 12.10 -13.71 -9.32
C ILE A 68 11.10 -14.57 -8.53
N TYR A 69 10.89 -15.79 -8.98
CA TYR A 69 10.03 -16.73 -8.26
C TYR A 69 10.73 -17.28 -7.01
N ILE A 70 10.00 -17.30 -5.90
CA ILE A 70 10.45 -17.88 -4.65
C ILE A 70 9.88 -19.31 -4.55
N ILE A 71 10.69 -20.23 -4.07
CA ILE A 71 10.23 -21.59 -3.77
C ILE A 71 9.26 -21.54 -2.58
N ASP A 72 8.06 -22.11 -2.74
CA ASP A 72 7.06 -22.18 -1.69
C ASP A 72 7.38 -23.32 -0.69
N ASP A 73 8.25 -23.03 0.26
CA ASP A 73 8.57 -23.93 1.38
C ASP A 73 8.29 -23.26 2.75
N ALA A 74 8.27 -24.05 3.81
CA ALA A 74 7.94 -23.61 5.15
C ALA A 74 8.91 -22.52 5.67
N LYS A 75 10.19 -22.60 5.33
CA LYS A 75 11.22 -21.64 5.75
C LYS A 75 11.03 -20.30 5.06
N GLN A 76 10.71 -20.29 3.77
CA GLN A 76 10.45 -19.07 3.02
C GLN A 76 9.15 -18.42 3.49
N ARG A 77 8.08 -19.20 3.71
CA ARG A 77 6.83 -18.68 4.28
C ARG A 77 7.06 -18.03 5.63
N GLN A 78 7.84 -18.66 6.52
CA GLN A 78 8.14 -18.06 7.82
C GLN A 78 8.85 -16.71 7.68
N LYS A 79 9.89 -16.62 6.85
CA LYS A 79 10.62 -15.37 6.60
C LYS A 79 9.69 -14.29 6.03
N MET A 80 8.86 -14.64 5.06
CA MET A 80 7.90 -13.68 4.48
C MET A 80 6.85 -13.24 5.49
N THR A 81 6.45 -14.12 6.42
CA THR A 81 5.56 -13.76 7.54
C THR A 81 6.21 -12.70 8.45
N GLU A 82 7.46 -12.89 8.82
CA GLU A 82 8.21 -11.95 9.67
C GLU A 82 8.38 -10.58 8.98
N GLU A 83 8.74 -10.57 7.70
CA GLU A 83 8.87 -9.35 6.89
C GLU A 83 7.52 -8.64 6.73
N PHE A 84 6.46 -9.38 6.41
CA PHE A 84 5.13 -8.82 6.28
C PHE A 84 4.64 -8.22 7.61
N TYR A 85 4.79 -8.97 8.71
CA TYR A 85 4.41 -8.51 10.05
C TYR A 85 5.10 -7.18 10.41
N SER A 86 6.40 -7.11 10.20
CA SER A 86 7.18 -5.90 10.46
C SER A 86 6.73 -4.71 9.59
N ALA A 87 6.52 -4.95 8.29
CA ALA A 87 6.10 -3.93 7.36
C ALA A 87 4.69 -3.40 7.67
N VAL A 88 3.73 -4.30 7.95
CA VAL A 88 2.35 -3.94 8.27
C VAL A 88 2.28 -3.21 9.60
N LYS A 89 3.00 -3.65 10.63
CA LYS A 89 3.04 -2.96 11.92
C LYS A 89 3.50 -1.52 11.79
N LYS A 90 4.50 -1.28 10.95
CA LYS A 90 4.97 0.08 10.65
C LYS A 90 3.91 0.89 9.90
N GLU A 91 3.25 0.29 8.92
CA GLU A 91 2.21 0.95 8.13
C GLU A 91 0.98 1.28 9.02
N ILE A 92 0.60 0.39 9.93
CA ILE A 92 -0.45 0.63 10.94
C ILE A 92 -0.10 1.84 11.81
N ALA A 93 1.11 1.91 12.35
CA ALA A 93 1.54 3.03 13.19
C ALA A 93 1.49 4.37 12.43
N GLU A 94 1.93 4.39 11.16
CA GLU A 94 1.81 5.57 10.30
C GLU A 94 0.34 5.98 10.07
N TYR A 95 -0.56 5.01 9.89
CA TYR A 95 -1.98 5.28 9.66
C TYR A 95 -2.67 5.78 10.93
N GLN A 96 -2.34 5.20 12.08
CA GLN A 96 -2.85 5.67 13.38
C GLN A 96 -2.42 7.12 13.64
N GLU A 97 -1.14 7.45 13.46
CA GLU A 97 -0.63 8.81 13.64
C GLU A 97 -1.35 9.80 12.71
N ARG A 98 -1.56 9.44 11.45
CA ARG A 98 -2.24 10.30 10.48
C ARG A 98 -3.72 10.48 10.78
N ALA A 99 -4.43 9.41 11.13
CA ALA A 99 -5.83 9.50 11.51
C ALA A 99 -6.01 10.38 12.76
N ASP A 100 -5.19 10.16 13.77
CA ASP A 100 -5.14 10.98 14.99
C ASP A 100 -4.87 12.46 14.69
N TYR A 101 -3.92 12.73 13.80
CA TYR A 101 -3.63 14.10 13.37
C TYR A 101 -4.87 14.78 12.76
N PHE A 102 -5.59 14.11 11.85
CA PHE A 102 -6.79 14.68 11.25
C PHE A 102 -7.91 14.89 12.27
N ILE A 103 -8.04 14.00 13.24
CA ILE A 103 -9.01 14.13 14.33
C ILE A 103 -8.68 15.32 15.23
N LYS A 104 -7.43 15.45 15.66
CA LYS A 104 -6.97 16.50 16.59
C LYS A 104 -6.85 17.87 15.92
N SER A 105 -6.42 17.94 14.66
CA SER A 105 -6.32 19.21 13.91
C SER A 105 -7.66 19.78 13.44
N GLY A 106 -8.77 19.06 13.66
CA GLY A 106 -10.08 19.50 13.20
C GLY A 106 -10.20 19.60 11.67
N CYS A 107 -9.59 18.67 10.94
CA CYS A 107 -9.64 18.63 9.49
C CYS A 107 -11.07 18.83 8.97
N GLN A 108 -11.27 19.77 8.02
CA GLN A 108 -12.57 20.11 7.45
C GLN A 108 -12.77 19.55 6.03
N SER A 109 -11.91 18.63 5.57
CA SER A 109 -11.98 18.04 4.23
C SER A 109 -12.51 16.61 4.25
N PRO A 110 -13.80 16.39 3.92
CA PRO A 110 -14.37 15.04 3.84
C PRO A 110 -13.64 14.13 2.87
N SER A 111 -13.18 14.65 1.74
CA SER A 111 -12.48 13.86 0.71
C SER A 111 -11.11 13.35 1.17
N VAL A 112 -10.45 14.06 2.08
CA VAL A 112 -9.22 13.61 2.71
C VAL A 112 -9.52 12.46 3.67
N MET A 113 -10.55 12.60 4.51
CA MET A 113 -10.97 11.58 5.46
C MET A 113 -11.37 10.29 4.75
N ASP A 114 -12.22 10.38 3.71
CA ASP A 114 -12.64 9.20 2.93
C ASP A 114 -11.45 8.46 2.31
N ARG A 115 -10.48 9.20 1.80
CA ARG A 115 -9.26 8.60 1.23
C ARG A 115 -8.48 7.80 2.27
N TRP A 116 -8.45 8.26 3.51
CA TRP A 116 -7.79 7.54 4.60
C TRP A 116 -8.59 6.34 5.07
N VAL A 117 -9.92 6.45 5.12
CA VAL A 117 -10.81 5.30 5.35
C VAL A 117 -10.54 4.19 4.34
N LEU A 118 -10.49 4.54 3.05
CA LEU A 118 -10.19 3.57 1.99
C LEU A 118 -8.80 2.94 2.11
N LYS A 119 -7.79 3.70 2.54
CA LYS A 119 -6.44 3.15 2.79
C LYS A 119 -6.44 2.13 3.93
N ILE A 120 -7.13 2.44 5.03
CA ILE A 120 -7.24 1.53 6.18
C ILE A 120 -7.94 0.24 5.75
N GLN A 121 -9.07 0.33 5.03
CA GLN A 121 -9.77 -0.84 4.50
C GLN A 121 -8.91 -1.67 3.54
N SER A 122 -8.12 -1.00 2.69
CA SER A 122 -7.18 -1.70 1.80
C SER A 122 -6.10 -2.45 2.57
N LEU A 123 -5.65 -1.93 3.71
CA LEU A 123 -4.65 -2.61 4.55
C LEU A 123 -5.23 -3.84 5.25
N GLU A 124 -6.50 -3.76 5.71
CA GLU A 124 -7.23 -4.91 6.25
C GLU A 124 -7.37 -6.03 5.21
N GLY A 125 -7.79 -5.69 3.98
CA GLY A 125 -7.88 -6.66 2.88
C GLY A 125 -6.52 -7.29 2.56
N LYS A 126 -5.46 -6.49 2.58
CA LYS A 126 -4.09 -6.98 2.37
C LYS A 126 -3.68 -7.99 3.46
N LYS A 127 -4.01 -7.76 4.74
CA LYS A 127 -3.76 -8.72 5.83
C LYS A 127 -4.39 -10.07 5.50
N GLN A 128 -5.68 -10.09 5.16
CA GLN A 128 -6.42 -11.34 4.86
C GLN A 128 -5.78 -12.11 3.69
N HIS A 129 -5.45 -11.43 2.59
CA HIS A 129 -4.78 -12.08 1.45
C HIS A 129 -3.42 -12.66 1.80
N TYR A 130 -2.67 -12.01 2.69
CA TYR A 130 -1.36 -12.53 3.13
C TYR A 130 -1.51 -13.71 4.10
N GLU A 131 -2.51 -13.73 4.96
CA GLU A 131 -2.82 -14.90 5.80
C GLU A 131 -3.09 -16.14 4.94
N ASP A 132 -3.86 -15.98 3.86
CA ASP A 132 -4.14 -17.05 2.89
C ASP A 132 -2.85 -17.52 2.18
N VAL A 133 -2.05 -16.59 1.65
CA VAL A 133 -0.82 -16.89 0.92
C VAL A 133 0.23 -17.54 1.82
N LEU A 134 0.37 -17.04 3.04
CA LEU A 134 1.36 -17.54 4.00
C LEU A 134 0.85 -18.77 4.77
N ARG A 135 -0.46 -19.09 4.66
CA ARG A 135 -1.13 -20.18 5.38
C ARG A 135 -0.93 -20.06 6.89
N ARG A 136 -1.05 -18.85 7.40
CA ARG A 136 -0.80 -18.53 8.81
C ARG A 136 -1.61 -17.31 9.24
N GLU A 137 -2.25 -17.40 10.39
CA GLU A 137 -2.91 -16.28 11.04
C GLU A 137 -1.89 -15.27 11.60
N LEU A 138 -2.24 -14.01 11.57
CA LEU A 138 -1.41 -12.89 12.01
C LEU A 138 -2.02 -12.21 13.24
N ASP A 139 -2.39 -13.04 14.23
CA ASP A 139 -3.13 -12.65 15.45
C ASP A 139 -2.48 -11.50 16.23
N GLY A 140 -1.14 -11.38 16.18
CA GLY A 140 -0.42 -10.31 16.85
C GLY A 140 -0.67 -8.91 16.30
N LEU A 141 -1.49 -8.76 15.25
CA LEU A 141 -1.90 -7.47 14.66
C LEU A 141 -3.37 -7.11 14.96
N ASP A 142 -4.14 -7.99 15.60
CA ASP A 142 -5.59 -7.81 15.74
C ASP A 142 -5.97 -6.59 16.57
N ASP A 143 -5.27 -6.33 17.67
CA ASP A 143 -5.50 -5.14 18.51
C ASP A 143 -5.18 -3.84 17.77
N ASP A 144 -4.09 -3.86 16.98
CA ASP A 144 -3.69 -2.73 16.17
C ASP A 144 -4.71 -2.43 15.07
N PHE A 145 -5.23 -3.46 14.41
CA PHE A 145 -6.31 -3.33 13.42
C PHE A 145 -7.64 -2.91 14.05
N ALA A 146 -7.99 -3.40 15.26
CA ALA A 146 -9.15 -2.95 15.98
C ALA A 146 -9.09 -1.44 16.27
N THR A 147 -7.94 -0.94 16.68
CA THR A 147 -7.69 0.49 16.88
C THR A 147 -7.84 1.29 15.57
N LEU A 148 -7.24 0.82 14.48
CA LEU A 148 -7.39 1.46 13.16
C LEU A 148 -8.85 1.51 12.71
N LYS A 149 -9.61 0.46 12.95
CA LYS A 149 -11.04 0.39 12.62
C LYS A 149 -11.85 1.46 13.35
N LEU A 150 -11.57 1.66 14.64
CA LEU A 150 -12.21 2.74 15.42
C LEU A 150 -11.89 4.11 14.86
N LEU A 151 -10.61 4.38 14.53
CA LEU A 151 -10.19 5.64 13.92
C LEU A 151 -10.83 5.85 12.54
N SER A 152 -10.94 4.80 11.74
CA SER A 152 -11.63 4.81 10.44
C SER A 152 -13.11 5.18 10.57
N GLN A 153 -13.81 4.62 11.58
CA GLN A 153 -15.21 4.95 11.85
C GLN A 153 -15.37 6.41 12.27
N GLU A 154 -14.49 6.91 13.13
CA GLU A 154 -14.50 8.33 13.55
C GLU A 154 -14.27 9.27 12.37
N LEU A 155 -13.30 8.97 11.48
CA LEU A 155 -13.07 9.77 10.27
C LEU A 155 -14.29 9.77 9.35
N SER A 156 -14.92 8.61 9.15
CA SER A 156 -16.13 8.48 8.33
C SER A 156 -17.30 9.29 8.90
N PHE A 157 -17.53 9.20 10.22
CA PHE A 157 -18.57 9.99 10.90
C PHE A 157 -18.35 11.49 10.75
N ARG A 158 -17.13 11.97 10.95
CA ARG A 158 -16.77 13.38 10.76
C ARG A 158 -16.98 13.85 9.33
N ALA A 159 -16.56 13.03 8.35
CA ALA A 159 -16.75 13.35 6.94
C ALA A 159 -18.25 13.54 6.61
N GLN A 160 -19.10 12.63 7.10
CA GLN A 160 -20.56 12.73 6.94
C GLN A 160 -21.15 13.98 7.61
N THR A 161 -20.73 14.24 8.85
CA THR A 161 -21.19 15.43 9.61
C THR A 161 -20.85 16.75 8.89
N ILE A 162 -19.64 16.86 8.32
CA ILE A 162 -19.25 18.05 7.58
C ILE A 162 -20.07 18.19 6.29
N ARG A 163 -20.38 17.09 5.59
CA ARG A 163 -21.24 17.13 4.41
C ARG A 163 -22.66 17.57 4.75
N ALA A 164 -23.23 17.03 5.82
CA ALA A 164 -24.56 17.42 6.27
C ALA A 164 -24.64 18.92 6.60
N LYS A 165 -23.63 19.46 7.31
CA LYS A 165 -23.56 20.90 7.62
C LYS A 165 -23.39 21.83 6.41
N LYS A 166 -22.84 21.32 5.30
CA LYS A 166 -22.69 22.09 4.05
C LYS A 166 -23.93 22.03 3.15
N ALA A 167 -24.80 21.05 3.38
CA ALA A 167 -26.04 20.86 2.65
C ALA A 167 -27.26 21.53 3.30
N ALA A 168 -27.14 21.92 4.57
CA ALA A 168 -28.13 22.71 5.33
C ALA A 168 -27.86 24.19 5.22
#